data_d28c792151b95152c177d04f8229017f
#
_entry.id   d28c792151b95152c177d04f8229017f
#
_cell.length_a   1.000
_cell.length_b   1.000
_cell.length_c   1.000
_cell.angle_alpha   90.00
_cell.angle_beta   90.00
_cell.angle_gamma   90.00
#
_symmetry.space_group_name_H-M   'P 1'
#
loop_
_entity.id
_entity.type
_entity.pdbx_description
1 polymer ?
#
loop_
_entity_poly.entity_id
_entity_poly.type
_entity_poly.pdbx_seq_one_letter_code
_entity_poly.pdbx_strand_id
1 'polypeptide(L)'
;MKRRLIKAILFLLIVAVVIFLLVRGDGYLLISYGTKTIEMTLWVAAIVIALILASIWLLRQLLAGGVEMARRFREIFLFGSVERAQKRAATGMVDYLVGDWFEARKKLTRTLDKVEYPLANYLAAARSSFEMGDEAEAEKILEKALAVSNSELPVALIRARLHVQAERYEDAINILKPIDIKMPRQPAVLDLMHHIYIAQKNWRALEELFPIMRKAKVLSNVEFDELEVLLATEKMHVHSAQTKALLIAERLPTLQKLWKSFSRSLQKQPAVILAYARALAENYQDQEAEV
;
A
#
# COMPACT_ATOMS: atom_id res chain seq x y z
N MET A 1 9.93 29.60 -32.67
CA MET A 1 9.22 29.92 -33.94
C MET A 1 9.89 31.02 -34.76
N LYS A 2 10.21 32.21 -34.24
CA LYS A 2 10.82 33.34 -34.99
C LYS A 2 12.09 32.96 -35.75
N ARG A 3 13.06 32.24 -35.18
CA ARG A 3 14.32 31.86 -35.85
C ARG A 3 14.14 30.89 -37.05
N ARG A 4 13.10 30.04 -37.02
CA ARG A 4 12.79 29.12 -38.13
C ARG A 4 12.13 29.87 -39.32
N LEU A 5 11.26 30.82 -38.98
CA LEU A 5 10.61 31.69 -39.96
C LEU A 5 11.64 32.61 -40.66
N ILE A 6 12.60 33.16 -39.93
CA ILE A 6 13.69 33.98 -40.50
C ILE A 6 14.57 33.16 -41.45
N LYS A 7 14.91 31.89 -41.10
CA LYS A 7 15.68 31.02 -41.99
C LYS A 7 14.91 30.65 -43.25
N ALA A 8 13.58 30.45 -43.16
CA ALA A 8 12.74 30.19 -44.34
C ALA A 8 12.64 31.39 -45.25
N ILE A 9 12.47 32.59 -44.73
CA ILE A 9 12.44 33.84 -45.48
C ILE A 9 13.80 34.09 -46.14
N LEU A 10 14.91 33.89 -45.42
CA LEU A 10 16.26 34.04 -45.99
C LEU A 10 16.53 33.05 -47.12
N PHE A 11 16.08 31.78 -47.01
CA PHE A 11 16.19 30.77 -48.03
C PHE A 11 15.38 31.14 -49.29
N LEU A 12 14.12 31.58 -49.11
CA LEU A 12 13.28 32.07 -50.20
C LEU A 12 13.88 33.26 -50.90
N LEU A 13 14.49 34.18 -50.18
CA LEU A 13 15.15 35.37 -50.74
C LEU A 13 16.41 35.00 -51.54
N ILE A 14 17.22 34.05 -51.05
CA ILE A 14 18.37 33.52 -51.82
C ILE A 14 17.92 32.85 -53.11
N VAL A 15 16.86 32.02 -53.06
CA VAL A 15 16.30 31.37 -54.24
C VAL A 15 15.77 32.41 -55.24
N ALA A 16 15.08 33.46 -54.78
CA ALA A 16 14.58 34.53 -55.64
C ALA A 16 15.72 35.33 -56.31
N VAL A 17 16.83 35.62 -55.59
CA VAL A 17 18.01 36.27 -56.15
C VAL A 17 18.71 35.42 -57.20
N VAL A 18 18.84 34.10 -56.96
CA VAL A 18 19.43 33.16 -57.91
C VAL A 18 18.57 33.07 -59.19
N ILE A 19 17.26 32.99 -59.05
CA ILE A 19 16.32 32.99 -60.19
C ILE A 19 16.45 34.31 -60.97
N PHE A 20 16.50 35.46 -60.26
CA PHE A 20 16.66 36.80 -60.92
C PHE A 20 17.95 36.92 -61.74
N LEU A 21 19.05 36.37 -61.20
CA LEU A 21 20.36 36.37 -61.85
C LEU A 21 20.36 35.45 -63.10
N LEU A 22 19.67 34.33 -63.08
CA LEU A 22 19.58 33.34 -64.15
C LEU A 22 18.63 33.76 -65.30
N VAL A 23 17.63 34.57 -65.00
CA VAL A 23 16.67 35.11 -66.00
C VAL A 23 17.30 36.10 -67.05
N ARG A 24 18.49 36.63 -66.75
CA ARG A 24 19.19 37.60 -67.62
C ARG A 24 20.01 36.98 -68.76
N GLY A 25 20.03 35.62 -68.88
CA GLY A 25 20.73 34.92 -69.96
C GLY A 25 19.83 34.00 -70.78
N ASP A 26 19.94 34.02 -72.18
CA ASP A 26 19.23 33.11 -73.07
C ASP A 26 19.87 31.71 -73.04
N GLY A 27 19.89 31.05 -71.86
CA GLY A 27 20.48 29.73 -71.70
C GLY A 27 19.46 28.60 -71.78
N TYR A 28 19.82 27.50 -72.51
CA TYR A 28 19.04 26.24 -72.57
C TYR A 28 19.75 25.15 -71.74
N LEU A 29 18.99 24.37 -71.03
CA LEU A 29 19.47 23.13 -70.34
C LEU A 29 18.91 21.95 -71.16
N LEU A 30 19.80 21.13 -71.70
CA LEU A 30 19.47 19.95 -72.47
C LEU A 30 19.93 18.72 -71.71
N ILE A 31 18.98 17.93 -71.24
CA ILE A 31 19.26 16.67 -70.54
C ILE A 31 18.88 15.53 -71.49
N SER A 32 19.87 14.79 -71.96
CA SER A 32 19.66 13.60 -72.80
C SER A 32 19.84 12.34 -71.97
N TYR A 33 18.81 11.50 -71.95
CA TYR A 33 18.86 10.20 -71.29
C TYR A 33 18.36 9.12 -72.29
N GLY A 34 19.29 8.35 -72.83
CA GLY A 34 19.02 7.36 -73.89
C GLY A 34 18.41 7.94 -75.10
N THR A 35 17.18 7.55 -75.45
CA THR A 35 16.47 8.01 -76.67
C THR A 35 15.56 9.23 -76.45
N LYS A 36 15.52 9.75 -75.23
CA LYS A 36 14.69 10.89 -74.85
C LYS A 36 15.55 12.09 -74.50
N THR A 37 15.26 13.23 -75.09
CA THR A 37 15.84 14.52 -74.82
C THR A 37 14.79 15.44 -74.20
N ILE A 38 15.13 16.04 -73.06
CA ILE A 38 14.29 17.04 -72.37
C ILE A 38 15.00 18.39 -72.56
N GLU A 39 14.38 19.26 -73.29
CA GLU A 39 14.84 20.64 -73.52
C GLU A 39 14.02 21.57 -72.65
N MET A 40 14.70 22.34 -71.78
CA MET A 40 14.06 23.34 -70.97
C MET A 40 14.91 24.61 -70.86
N THR A 41 14.25 25.73 -70.73
CA THR A 41 14.94 26.99 -70.49
C THR A 41 15.59 27.01 -69.13
N LEU A 42 16.72 27.65 -68.93
CA LEU A 42 17.52 27.66 -67.73
C LEU A 42 16.69 28.09 -66.48
N TRP A 43 15.74 29.01 -66.67
CA TRP A 43 14.87 29.50 -65.67
C TRP A 43 13.82 28.43 -65.17
N VAL A 44 13.31 27.59 -66.07
CA VAL A 44 12.43 26.49 -65.77
C VAL A 44 13.17 25.43 -64.94
N ALA A 45 14.40 25.11 -65.33
CA ALA A 45 15.25 24.21 -64.62
C ALA A 45 15.51 24.71 -63.11
N ALA A 46 15.78 26.02 -63.02
CA ALA A 46 15.98 26.65 -61.70
C ALA A 46 14.73 26.56 -60.80
N ILE A 47 13.53 26.78 -61.39
CA ILE A 47 12.26 26.63 -60.62
C ILE A 47 12.04 25.19 -60.17
N VAL A 48 12.29 24.20 -61.04
CA VAL A 48 12.14 22.78 -60.72
C VAL A 48 13.08 22.39 -59.57
N ILE A 49 14.35 22.80 -59.66
CA ILE A 49 15.33 22.56 -58.58
C ILE A 49 14.89 23.22 -57.26
N ALA A 50 14.42 24.47 -57.33
CA ALA A 50 13.92 25.19 -56.15
C ALA A 50 12.72 24.48 -55.51
N LEU A 51 11.77 23.96 -56.30
CA LEU A 51 10.63 23.20 -55.82
C LEU A 51 11.05 21.88 -55.16
N ILE A 52 12.03 21.16 -55.73
CA ILE A 52 12.57 19.93 -55.17
C ILE A 52 13.23 20.24 -53.82
N LEU A 53 14.08 21.26 -53.74
CA LEU A 53 14.74 21.66 -52.50
C LEU A 53 13.73 22.12 -51.43
N ALA A 54 12.71 22.88 -51.83
CA ALA A 54 11.61 23.28 -50.91
C ALA A 54 10.82 22.09 -50.42
N SER A 55 10.55 21.11 -51.29
CA SER A 55 9.86 19.87 -50.90
C SER A 55 10.67 19.02 -49.89
N ILE A 56 11.98 18.87 -50.13
CA ILE A 56 12.90 18.17 -49.20
C ILE A 56 12.98 18.92 -47.88
N TRP A 57 13.07 20.24 -47.90
CA TRP A 57 13.10 21.06 -46.72
C TRP A 57 11.79 20.94 -45.89
N LEU A 58 10.64 20.99 -46.57
CA LEU A 58 9.31 20.84 -45.96
C LEU A 58 9.15 19.44 -45.35
N LEU A 59 9.58 18.40 -46.08
CA LEU A 59 9.54 17.01 -45.59
C LEU A 59 10.42 16.84 -44.32
N ARG A 60 11.63 17.43 -44.35
CA ARG A 60 12.51 17.44 -43.20
C ARG A 60 11.92 18.19 -42.00
N GLN A 61 11.21 19.28 -42.25
CA GLN A 61 10.51 20.07 -41.21
C GLN A 61 9.33 19.27 -40.61
N LEU A 62 8.56 18.57 -41.44
CA LEU A 62 7.47 17.71 -41.01
C LEU A 62 7.98 16.53 -40.21
N LEU A 63 9.04 15.86 -40.62
CA LEU A 63 9.64 14.74 -39.90
C LEU A 63 10.25 15.19 -38.56
N ALA A 64 11.01 16.29 -38.52
CA ALA A 64 11.59 16.83 -37.32
C ALA A 64 10.54 17.39 -36.33
N GLY A 65 9.50 18.04 -36.86
CA GLY A 65 8.36 18.54 -36.06
C GLY A 65 7.46 17.41 -35.56
N GLY A 66 7.27 16.37 -36.34
CA GLY A 66 6.46 15.19 -35.99
C GLY A 66 7.04 14.40 -34.81
N VAL A 67 8.36 14.21 -34.80
CA VAL A 67 9.05 13.53 -33.67
C VAL A 67 8.96 14.34 -32.39
N GLU A 68 9.13 15.65 -32.42
CA GLU A 68 9.02 16.52 -31.26
C GLU A 68 7.57 16.63 -30.73
N MET A 69 6.60 16.65 -31.68
CA MET A 69 5.18 16.67 -31.39
C MET A 69 4.71 15.32 -30.81
N ALA A 70 5.18 14.20 -31.37
CA ALA A 70 4.91 12.86 -30.83
C ALA A 70 5.52 12.66 -29.44
N ARG A 71 6.73 13.20 -29.18
CA ARG A 71 7.37 13.20 -27.86
C ARG A 71 6.58 14.04 -26.85
N ARG A 72 6.14 15.25 -27.19
CA ARG A 72 5.28 16.09 -26.34
C ARG A 72 3.90 15.47 -26.12
N PHE A 73 3.30 14.85 -27.14
CA PHE A 73 2.04 14.13 -27.03
C PHE A 73 2.19 12.94 -26.09
N ARG A 74 3.29 12.20 -26.20
CA ARG A 74 3.59 11.09 -25.29
C ARG A 74 3.82 11.57 -23.85
N GLU A 75 4.56 12.65 -23.64
CA GLU A 75 4.78 13.25 -22.32
C GLU A 75 3.46 13.75 -21.71
N ILE A 76 2.65 14.50 -22.43
CA ILE A 76 1.34 15.00 -21.96
C ILE A 76 0.38 13.83 -21.69
N PHE A 77 0.41 12.77 -22.50
CA PHE A 77 -0.47 11.62 -22.31
C PHE A 77 -0.04 10.74 -21.12
N LEU A 78 1.25 10.55 -20.91
CA LEU A 78 1.81 9.77 -19.80
C LEU A 78 1.72 10.55 -18.48
N PHE A 79 2.22 11.78 -18.43
CA PHE A 79 2.20 12.59 -17.20
C PHE A 79 0.78 13.02 -16.81
N GLY A 80 -0.07 13.40 -17.74
CA GLY A 80 -1.47 13.70 -17.49
C GLY A 80 -2.30 12.49 -17.04
N SER A 81 -1.85 11.25 -17.29
CA SER A 81 -2.48 10.04 -16.80
C SER A 81 -2.11 9.76 -15.34
N VAL A 82 -0.85 10.00 -14.95
CA VAL A 82 -0.33 9.82 -13.57
C VAL A 82 -0.95 10.84 -12.63
N GLU A 83 -0.95 12.12 -12.99
CA GLU A 83 -1.56 13.17 -12.16
C GLU A 83 -3.06 12.93 -11.93
N ARG A 84 -3.79 12.53 -12.98
CA ARG A 84 -5.21 12.16 -12.85
C ARG A 84 -5.41 10.92 -11.99
N ALA A 85 -4.49 9.94 -12.06
CA ALA A 85 -4.52 8.76 -11.21
C ALA A 85 -4.27 9.14 -9.74
N GLN A 86 -3.28 10.00 -9.46
CA GLN A 86 -3.00 10.48 -8.11
C GLN A 86 -4.18 11.25 -7.51
N LYS A 87 -4.79 12.17 -8.27
CA LYS A 87 -6.01 12.88 -7.81
C LYS A 87 -7.16 11.93 -7.53
N ARG A 88 -7.37 10.92 -8.37
CA ARG A 88 -8.40 9.90 -8.18
C ARG A 88 -8.10 9.01 -6.96
N ALA A 89 -6.84 8.61 -6.77
CA ALA A 89 -6.41 7.86 -5.60
C ALA A 89 -6.62 8.65 -4.30
N ALA A 90 -6.23 9.94 -4.29
CA ALA A 90 -6.46 10.82 -3.15
C ALA A 90 -7.96 10.96 -2.82
N THR A 91 -8.82 11.14 -3.83
CA THR A 91 -10.27 11.18 -3.63
C THR A 91 -10.79 9.84 -3.11
N GLY A 92 -10.31 8.71 -3.66
CA GLY A 92 -10.68 7.38 -3.18
C GLY A 92 -10.23 7.11 -1.74
N MET A 93 -9.10 7.67 -1.32
CA MET A 93 -8.66 7.61 0.08
C MET A 93 -9.56 8.44 1.00
N VAL A 94 -10.06 9.59 0.54
CA VAL A 94 -11.07 10.38 1.28
C VAL A 94 -12.36 9.59 1.42
N ASP A 95 -12.87 8.96 0.35
CA ASP A 95 -14.06 8.10 0.41
C ASP A 95 -13.87 6.95 1.41
N TYR A 96 -12.67 6.33 1.41
CA TYR A 96 -12.30 5.29 2.39
C TYR A 96 -12.37 5.80 3.83
N LEU A 97 -11.86 7.00 4.13
CA LEU A 97 -11.88 7.59 5.47
C LEU A 97 -13.30 7.97 5.93
N VAL A 98 -14.17 8.34 4.99
CA VAL A 98 -15.57 8.66 5.26
C VAL A 98 -16.45 7.39 5.38
N GLY A 99 -15.93 6.23 4.92
CA GLY A 99 -16.66 4.95 4.95
C GLY A 99 -17.51 4.69 3.69
N ASP A 100 -17.32 5.46 2.62
CA ASP A 100 -17.92 5.14 1.31
C ASP A 100 -17.09 4.04 0.61
N TRP A 101 -17.30 2.80 1.07
CA TRP A 101 -16.54 1.64 0.64
C TRP A 101 -16.66 1.36 -0.85
N PHE A 102 -17.83 1.63 -1.43
CA PHE A 102 -18.06 1.39 -2.86
C PHE A 102 -17.24 2.34 -3.74
N GLU A 103 -17.34 3.65 -3.52
CA GLU A 103 -16.59 4.63 -4.30
C GLU A 103 -15.08 4.56 -3.99
N ALA A 104 -14.70 4.29 -2.73
CA ALA A 104 -13.32 4.05 -2.35
C ALA A 104 -12.70 2.91 -3.15
N ARG A 105 -13.30 1.71 -3.12
CA ARG A 105 -12.85 0.56 -3.89
C ARG A 105 -12.74 0.87 -5.37
N LYS A 106 -13.79 1.42 -5.95
CA LYS A 106 -13.86 1.76 -7.38
C LYS A 106 -12.78 2.74 -7.83
N LYS A 107 -12.49 3.79 -7.04
CA LYS A 107 -11.46 4.79 -7.36
C LYS A 107 -10.06 4.25 -7.14
N LEU A 108 -9.84 3.57 -6.01
CA LEU A 108 -8.51 3.04 -5.65
C LEU A 108 -8.07 1.94 -6.61
N THR A 109 -8.92 0.93 -6.90
CA THR A 109 -8.56 -0.17 -7.79
C THR A 109 -8.19 0.27 -9.21
N ARG A 110 -8.80 1.35 -9.71
CA ARG A 110 -8.49 1.90 -11.05
C ARG A 110 -7.15 2.63 -11.13
N THR A 111 -6.50 2.87 -10.00
CA THR A 111 -5.28 3.69 -9.92
C THR A 111 -4.04 2.91 -9.46
N LEU A 112 -4.19 1.65 -9.06
CA LEU A 112 -3.13 0.84 -8.44
C LEU A 112 -1.84 0.79 -9.28
N ASP A 113 -1.95 0.58 -10.59
CA ASP A 113 -0.79 0.45 -11.48
C ASP A 113 -0.20 1.79 -11.96
N LYS A 114 -0.79 2.92 -11.54
CA LYS A 114 -0.48 4.26 -12.08
C LYS A 114 0.02 5.24 -11.04
N VAL A 115 0.03 4.86 -9.77
CA VAL A 115 0.50 5.70 -8.67
C VAL A 115 1.90 5.26 -8.23
N GLU A 116 2.69 6.21 -7.77
CA GLU A 116 4.07 5.99 -7.36
C GLU A 116 4.18 5.08 -6.11
N TYR A 117 3.23 5.24 -5.17
CA TYR A 117 3.19 4.48 -3.91
C TYR A 117 1.86 3.72 -3.79
N PRO A 118 1.72 2.57 -4.47
CA PRO A 118 0.43 1.89 -4.57
C PRO A 118 0.00 1.14 -3.32
N LEU A 119 0.93 0.83 -2.39
CA LEU A 119 0.66 -0.05 -1.25
C LEU A 119 -0.53 0.42 -0.41
N ALA A 120 -0.57 1.70 -0.01
CA ALA A 120 -1.68 2.25 0.77
C ALA A 120 -3.03 2.11 0.05
N ASN A 121 -3.02 2.30 -1.28
CA ASN A 121 -4.23 2.15 -2.10
C ASN A 121 -4.68 0.68 -2.18
N TYR A 122 -3.73 -0.27 -2.27
CA TYR A 122 -4.05 -1.70 -2.22
C TYR A 122 -4.70 -2.07 -0.89
N LEU A 123 -4.11 -1.64 0.23
CA LEU A 123 -4.61 -1.96 1.57
C LEU A 123 -5.99 -1.35 1.82
N ALA A 124 -6.20 -0.10 1.43
CA ALA A 124 -7.50 0.57 1.55
C ALA A 124 -8.56 -0.05 0.62
N ALA A 125 -8.20 -0.42 -0.61
CA ALA A 125 -9.10 -1.10 -1.54
C ALA A 125 -9.51 -2.49 -1.05
N ALA A 126 -8.56 -3.26 -0.49
CA ALA A 126 -8.82 -4.57 0.09
C ALA A 126 -9.79 -4.47 1.27
N ARG A 127 -9.54 -3.53 2.19
CA ARG A 127 -10.46 -3.30 3.31
C ARG A 127 -11.84 -2.84 2.82
N SER A 128 -11.91 -1.95 1.84
CA SER A 128 -13.20 -1.53 1.26
C SER A 128 -13.97 -2.70 0.65
N SER A 129 -13.27 -3.64 -0.01
CA SER A 129 -13.90 -4.86 -0.54
C SER A 129 -14.46 -5.74 0.57
N PHE A 130 -13.71 -5.91 1.65
CA PHE A 130 -14.13 -6.68 2.82
C PHE A 130 -15.36 -6.07 3.49
N GLU A 131 -15.38 -4.74 3.72
CA GLU A 131 -16.53 -4.03 4.30
C GLU A 131 -17.81 -4.12 3.43
N MET A 132 -17.65 -4.38 2.14
CA MET A 132 -18.76 -4.66 1.22
C MET A 132 -19.18 -6.14 1.22
N GLY A 133 -18.54 -7.01 2.01
CA GLY A 133 -18.79 -8.45 2.04
C GLY A 133 -18.09 -9.25 0.94
N ASP A 134 -17.21 -8.63 0.16
CA ASP A 134 -16.49 -9.26 -0.95
C ASP A 134 -15.08 -9.70 -0.48
N GLU A 135 -15.05 -10.73 0.38
CA GLU A 135 -13.80 -11.23 0.96
C GLU A 135 -12.85 -11.81 -0.10
N ALA A 136 -13.40 -12.43 -1.15
CA ALA A 136 -12.61 -13.02 -2.22
C ALA A 136 -11.83 -11.94 -3.01
N GLU A 137 -12.48 -10.82 -3.32
CA GLU A 137 -11.81 -9.70 -3.99
C GLU A 137 -10.83 -8.99 -3.04
N ALA A 138 -11.14 -8.89 -1.74
CA ALA A 138 -10.22 -8.34 -0.75
C ALA A 138 -8.91 -9.15 -0.72
N GLU A 139 -9.00 -10.49 -0.65
CA GLU A 139 -7.83 -11.36 -0.65
C GLU A 139 -7.01 -11.25 -1.94
N LYS A 140 -7.67 -11.25 -3.09
CA LYS A 140 -7.02 -11.07 -4.39
C LYS A 140 -6.27 -9.71 -4.51
N ILE A 141 -6.83 -8.65 -3.91
CA ILE A 141 -6.15 -7.35 -3.86
C ILE A 141 -4.93 -7.41 -2.94
N LEU A 142 -5.02 -8.08 -1.78
CA LEU A 142 -3.91 -8.27 -0.85
C LEU A 142 -2.78 -9.13 -1.46
N GLU A 143 -3.12 -10.17 -2.23
CA GLU A 143 -2.12 -10.95 -2.98
C GLU A 143 -1.35 -10.09 -3.98
N LYS A 144 -2.04 -9.22 -4.73
CA LYS A 144 -1.38 -8.26 -5.64
C LYS A 144 -0.51 -7.26 -4.88
N ALA A 145 -0.91 -6.84 -3.68
CA ALA A 145 -0.12 -5.94 -2.85
C ALA A 145 1.24 -6.54 -2.45
N LEU A 146 1.36 -7.87 -2.35
CA LEU A 146 2.62 -8.56 -2.04
C LEU A 146 3.70 -8.36 -3.12
N ALA A 147 3.33 -7.99 -4.34
CA ALA A 147 4.29 -7.64 -5.39
C ALA A 147 4.99 -6.27 -5.14
N VAL A 148 4.47 -5.46 -4.22
CA VAL A 148 5.07 -4.17 -3.86
C VAL A 148 6.19 -4.39 -2.84
N SER A 149 7.31 -3.69 -3.00
CA SER A 149 8.43 -3.78 -2.06
C SER A 149 8.02 -3.43 -0.63
N ASN A 150 8.55 -4.17 0.34
CA ASN A 150 8.27 -3.99 1.78
C ASN A 150 6.78 -4.10 2.17
N SER A 151 5.98 -4.84 1.41
CA SER A 151 4.55 -5.00 1.63
C SER A 151 4.19 -6.12 2.60
N GLU A 152 5.10 -7.05 2.87
CA GLU A 152 4.82 -8.29 3.63
C GLU A 152 4.18 -8.00 5.00
N LEU A 153 4.80 -7.14 5.81
CA LEU A 153 4.27 -6.78 7.13
C LEU A 153 2.94 -6.00 7.06
N PRO A 154 2.80 -4.93 6.25
CA PRO A 154 1.53 -4.22 6.13
C PRO A 154 0.38 -5.09 5.61
N VAL A 155 0.64 -5.95 4.63
CA VAL A 155 -0.37 -6.87 4.07
C VAL A 155 -0.80 -7.89 5.13
N ALA A 156 0.14 -8.52 5.84
CA ALA A 156 -0.18 -9.47 6.90
C ALA A 156 -1.00 -8.82 8.03
N LEU A 157 -0.65 -7.59 8.44
CA LEU A 157 -1.42 -6.86 9.47
C LEU A 157 -2.84 -6.55 9.01
N ILE A 158 -3.04 -6.08 7.79
CA ILE A 158 -4.40 -5.82 7.28
C ILE A 158 -5.18 -7.13 7.16
N ARG A 159 -4.59 -8.18 6.57
CA ARG A 159 -5.23 -9.50 6.46
C ARG A 159 -5.65 -10.03 7.84
N ALA A 160 -4.76 -9.99 8.82
CA ALA A 160 -5.08 -10.41 10.18
C ALA A 160 -6.20 -9.57 10.81
N ARG A 161 -6.20 -8.23 10.62
CA ARG A 161 -7.27 -7.36 11.10
C ARG A 161 -8.63 -7.68 10.48
N LEU A 162 -8.68 -8.03 9.20
CA LEU A 162 -9.92 -8.44 8.54
C LEU A 162 -10.45 -9.76 9.14
N HIS A 163 -9.55 -10.71 9.44
CA HIS A 163 -9.94 -11.94 10.15
C HIS A 163 -10.43 -11.67 11.58
N VAL A 164 -9.77 -10.75 12.30
CA VAL A 164 -10.23 -10.33 13.64
C VAL A 164 -11.62 -9.70 13.57
N GLN A 165 -11.89 -8.85 12.59
CA GLN A 165 -13.20 -8.24 12.39
C GLN A 165 -14.29 -9.27 12.08
N ALA A 166 -13.92 -10.36 11.41
CA ALA A 166 -14.80 -11.52 11.16
C ALA A 166 -14.81 -12.53 12.33
N GLU A 167 -14.24 -12.19 13.49
CA GLU A 167 -14.10 -13.06 14.67
C GLU A 167 -13.33 -14.38 14.41
N ARG A 168 -12.60 -14.46 13.31
CA ARG A 168 -11.75 -15.61 12.94
C ARG A 168 -10.35 -15.46 13.55
N TYR A 169 -10.29 -15.52 14.87
CA TYR A 169 -9.08 -15.23 15.64
C TYR A 169 -7.93 -16.20 15.37
N GLU A 170 -8.23 -17.50 15.19
CA GLU A 170 -7.21 -18.51 14.88
C GLU A 170 -6.53 -18.23 13.53
N ASP A 171 -7.30 -17.88 12.51
CA ASP A 171 -6.75 -17.51 11.21
C ASP A 171 -5.85 -16.28 11.32
N ALA A 172 -6.29 -15.27 12.09
CA ALA A 172 -5.48 -14.08 12.34
C ALA A 172 -4.15 -14.42 13.02
N ILE A 173 -4.14 -15.28 14.04
CA ILE A 173 -2.93 -15.73 14.72
C ILE A 173 -2.03 -16.53 13.77
N ASN A 174 -2.57 -17.39 12.93
CA ASN A 174 -1.82 -18.17 11.96
C ASN A 174 -1.12 -17.28 10.92
N ILE A 175 -1.68 -16.11 10.60
CA ILE A 175 -1.06 -15.10 9.73
C ILE A 175 0.05 -14.34 10.46
N LEU A 176 -0.15 -14.00 11.74
CA LEU A 176 0.79 -13.17 12.52
C LEU A 176 2.02 -13.93 13.02
N LYS A 177 1.89 -15.19 13.43
CA LYS A 177 3.00 -16.00 13.96
C LYS A 177 4.22 -16.08 13.02
N PRO A 178 4.08 -16.38 11.73
CA PRO A 178 5.22 -16.39 10.79
C PRO A 178 5.90 -15.02 10.67
N ILE A 179 5.11 -13.94 10.76
CA ILE A 179 5.63 -12.57 10.70
C ILE A 179 6.44 -12.24 11.95
N ASP A 180 5.95 -12.63 13.15
CA ASP A 180 6.68 -12.40 14.40
C ASP A 180 8.00 -13.20 14.45
N ILE A 181 8.02 -14.41 13.89
CA ILE A 181 9.25 -15.20 13.75
C ILE A 181 10.27 -14.52 12.82
N LYS A 182 9.81 -14.03 11.67
CA LYS A 182 10.65 -13.40 10.64
C LYS A 182 11.12 -11.99 11.03
N MET A 183 10.23 -11.24 11.67
CA MET A 183 10.44 -9.86 12.10
C MET A 183 10.07 -9.72 13.59
N PRO A 184 10.90 -10.21 14.50
CA PRO A 184 10.53 -10.29 15.90
C PRO A 184 10.36 -8.89 16.53
N ARG A 185 9.45 -8.84 17.50
CA ARG A 185 9.15 -7.64 18.30
C ARG A 185 8.59 -6.46 17.51
N GLN A 186 7.90 -6.70 16.42
CA GLN A 186 7.17 -5.64 15.72
C GLN A 186 5.99 -5.18 16.61
N PRO A 187 5.95 -3.91 17.06
CA PRO A 187 4.93 -3.46 18.02
C PRO A 187 3.51 -3.67 17.50
N ALA A 188 3.26 -3.41 16.21
CA ALA A 188 1.93 -3.58 15.61
C ALA A 188 1.47 -5.04 15.55
N VAL A 189 2.39 -6.01 15.42
CA VAL A 189 2.09 -7.44 15.43
C VAL A 189 1.75 -7.88 16.84
N LEU A 190 2.59 -7.51 17.82
CA LEU A 190 2.40 -7.85 19.24
C LEU A 190 1.12 -7.25 19.80
N ASP A 191 0.82 -6.00 19.43
CA ASP A 191 -0.42 -5.32 19.82
C ASP A 191 -1.66 -6.06 19.28
N LEU A 192 -1.65 -6.44 18.00
CA LEU A 192 -2.76 -7.18 17.43
C LEU A 192 -2.91 -8.58 18.04
N MET A 193 -1.81 -9.29 18.30
CA MET A 193 -1.83 -10.58 19.01
C MET A 193 -2.37 -10.43 20.44
N HIS A 194 -1.98 -9.38 21.16
CA HIS A 194 -2.50 -9.04 22.47
C HIS A 194 -4.03 -8.89 22.46
N HIS A 195 -4.57 -8.08 21.53
CA HIS A 195 -6.03 -7.91 21.40
C HIS A 195 -6.75 -9.22 21.07
N ILE A 196 -6.16 -10.06 20.21
CA ILE A 196 -6.72 -11.38 19.89
C ILE A 196 -6.75 -12.28 21.11
N TYR A 197 -5.65 -12.38 21.86
CA TYR A 197 -5.61 -13.25 23.03
C TYR A 197 -6.55 -12.81 24.16
N ILE A 198 -6.78 -11.50 24.32
CA ILE A 198 -7.81 -10.99 25.24
C ILE A 198 -9.21 -11.42 24.74
N ALA A 199 -9.51 -11.22 23.45
CA ALA A 199 -10.82 -11.59 22.87
C ALA A 199 -11.11 -13.10 23.02
N GLN A 200 -10.09 -13.94 22.82
CA GLN A 200 -10.18 -15.40 23.00
C GLN A 200 -10.12 -15.84 24.47
N LYS A 201 -9.84 -14.93 25.42
CA LYS A 201 -9.54 -15.27 26.83
C LYS A 201 -8.39 -16.29 26.95
N ASN A 202 -7.44 -16.24 26.02
CA ASN A 202 -6.27 -17.12 26.03
C ASN A 202 -5.17 -16.54 26.95
N TRP A 203 -5.42 -16.59 28.23
CA TRP A 203 -4.57 -16.00 29.26
C TRP A 203 -3.15 -16.58 29.26
N ARG A 204 -3.01 -17.86 28.94
CA ARG A 204 -1.69 -18.51 28.85
C ARG A 204 -0.84 -17.91 27.74
N ALA A 205 -1.38 -17.78 26.54
CA ALA A 205 -0.65 -17.18 25.42
C ALA A 205 -0.33 -15.70 25.70
N LEU A 206 -1.24 -15.00 26.39
CA LEU A 206 -1.04 -13.62 26.80
C LEU A 206 0.06 -13.47 27.85
N GLU A 207 0.15 -14.39 28.84
CA GLU A 207 1.25 -14.44 29.81
C GLU A 207 2.62 -14.64 29.12
N GLU A 208 2.69 -15.51 28.14
CA GLU A 208 3.91 -15.77 27.34
C GLU A 208 4.29 -14.54 26.50
N LEU A 209 3.31 -13.80 25.98
CA LEU A 209 3.50 -12.59 25.16
C LEU A 209 3.92 -11.37 26.01
N PHE A 210 3.42 -11.26 27.24
CA PHE A 210 3.58 -10.09 28.11
C PHE A 210 5.02 -9.58 28.26
N PRO A 211 6.05 -10.41 28.58
CA PRO A 211 7.43 -9.94 28.72
C PRO A 211 8.02 -9.46 27.39
N ILE A 212 7.55 -9.98 26.26
CA ILE A 212 7.99 -9.58 24.91
C ILE A 212 7.43 -8.20 24.59
N MET A 213 6.14 -7.98 24.85
CA MET A 213 5.46 -6.68 24.67
C MET A 213 6.11 -5.60 25.53
N ARG A 214 6.44 -5.90 26.79
CA ARG A 214 7.10 -4.96 27.71
C ARG A 214 8.47 -4.53 27.21
N LYS A 215 9.26 -5.45 26.64
CA LYS A 215 10.55 -5.14 26.00
C LYS A 215 10.40 -4.32 24.73
N ALA A 216 9.35 -4.56 23.96
CA ALA A 216 9.03 -3.82 22.71
C ALA A 216 8.31 -2.49 22.99
N LYS A 217 7.93 -2.19 24.23
CA LYS A 217 7.20 -0.99 24.66
C LYS A 217 5.89 -0.80 23.86
N VAL A 218 5.13 -1.87 23.69
CA VAL A 218 3.89 -1.88 22.90
C VAL A 218 2.81 -1.02 23.54
N LEU A 219 2.71 -1.07 24.87
CA LEU A 219 1.73 -0.34 25.67
C LEU A 219 2.43 0.69 26.57
N SER A 220 1.67 1.63 27.11
CA SER A 220 2.15 2.54 28.14
C SER A 220 2.36 1.80 29.49
N ASN A 221 3.09 2.40 30.42
CA ASN A 221 3.30 1.79 31.73
C ASN A 221 1.97 1.54 32.47
N VAL A 222 1.00 2.45 32.34
CA VAL A 222 -0.32 2.31 32.99
C VAL A 222 -1.07 1.11 32.41
N GLU A 223 -1.10 0.99 31.08
CA GLU A 223 -1.75 -0.14 30.41
C GLU A 223 -1.06 -1.47 30.73
N PHE A 224 0.27 -1.48 30.89
CA PHE A 224 0.98 -2.69 31.36
C PHE A 224 0.61 -3.06 32.79
N ASP A 225 0.46 -2.09 33.68
CA ASP A 225 0.07 -2.35 35.06
C ASP A 225 -1.38 -2.88 35.12
N GLU A 226 -2.29 -2.33 34.34
CA GLU A 226 -3.67 -2.82 34.18
C GLU A 226 -3.72 -4.24 33.61
N LEU A 227 -2.92 -4.52 32.58
CA LEU A 227 -2.83 -5.86 32.01
C LEU A 227 -2.25 -6.88 32.99
N GLU A 228 -1.25 -6.49 33.79
CA GLU A 228 -0.66 -7.35 34.84
C GLU A 228 -1.69 -7.69 35.94
N VAL A 229 -2.52 -6.72 36.34
CA VAL A 229 -3.63 -6.94 37.26
C VAL A 229 -4.67 -7.88 36.64
N LEU A 230 -5.05 -7.68 35.37
CA LEU A 230 -5.98 -8.56 34.68
C LEU A 230 -5.44 -10.01 34.62
N LEU A 231 -4.20 -10.21 34.23
CA LEU A 231 -3.57 -11.53 34.16
C LEU A 231 -3.52 -12.20 35.56
N ALA A 232 -3.20 -11.45 36.62
CA ALA A 232 -3.18 -11.98 37.97
C ALA A 232 -4.59 -12.40 38.45
N THR A 233 -5.62 -11.59 38.15
CA THR A 233 -7.01 -11.94 38.51
C THR A 233 -7.50 -13.16 37.79
N GLU A 234 -7.29 -13.22 36.43
CA GLU A 234 -7.71 -14.37 35.65
C GLU A 234 -6.94 -15.65 36.00
N LYS A 235 -5.67 -15.53 36.28
CA LYS A 235 -4.85 -16.65 36.81
C LYS A 235 -5.40 -17.20 38.13
N MET A 236 -5.83 -16.33 39.00
CA MET A 236 -6.47 -16.72 40.25
C MET A 236 -7.78 -17.47 40.03
N HIS A 237 -8.63 -16.97 39.11
CA HIS A 237 -9.89 -17.64 38.72
C HIS A 237 -9.67 -19.03 38.11
N VAL A 238 -8.77 -19.15 37.15
CA VAL A 238 -8.44 -20.43 36.52
C VAL A 238 -7.89 -21.42 37.56
N HIS A 239 -6.99 -20.93 38.44
CA HIS A 239 -6.38 -21.77 39.49
C HIS A 239 -7.40 -22.19 40.55
N SER A 240 -8.34 -21.31 40.95
CA SER A 240 -9.44 -21.64 41.82
C SER A 240 -10.29 -22.80 41.29
N ALA A 241 -10.65 -22.72 40.00
CA ALA A 241 -11.43 -23.77 39.34
C ALA A 241 -10.68 -25.11 39.28
N GLN A 242 -9.38 -25.08 38.97
CA GLN A 242 -8.53 -26.29 38.95
C GLN A 242 -8.32 -26.89 40.35
N THR A 243 -8.21 -26.04 41.36
CA THR A 243 -8.00 -26.43 42.75
C THR A 243 -9.19 -27.22 43.29
N LYS A 244 -10.44 -26.99 42.81
CA LYS A 244 -11.63 -27.76 43.19
C LYS A 244 -11.52 -29.25 42.87
N ALA A 245 -10.69 -29.62 41.92
CA ALA A 245 -10.43 -31.01 41.55
C ALA A 245 -9.41 -31.71 42.47
N LEU A 246 -8.74 -30.97 43.38
CA LEU A 246 -7.76 -31.49 44.32
C LEU A 246 -8.44 -31.96 45.59
N LEU A 247 -7.70 -32.76 46.39
CA LEU A 247 -8.11 -33.11 47.76
C LEU A 247 -8.29 -31.86 48.60
N ILE A 248 -9.29 -31.84 49.49
CA ILE A 248 -9.65 -30.69 50.33
C ILE A 248 -8.43 -30.12 51.08
N ALA A 249 -7.60 -30.99 51.64
CA ALA A 249 -6.41 -30.59 52.37
C ALA A 249 -5.34 -29.86 51.50
N GLU A 250 -5.36 -30.05 50.22
CA GLU A 250 -4.38 -29.47 49.28
C GLU A 250 -4.86 -28.14 48.64
N ARG A 251 -6.16 -27.85 48.73
CA ARG A 251 -6.76 -26.66 48.07
C ARG A 251 -6.19 -25.35 48.61
N LEU A 252 -6.23 -25.17 49.93
CA LEU A 252 -5.74 -23.94 50.57
C LEU A 252 -4.23 -23.71 50.37
N PRO A 253 -3.35 -24.70 50.59
CA PRO A 253 -1.92 -24.53 50.34
C PRO A 253 -1.62 -24.13 48.88
N THR A 254 -2.37 -24.68 47.91
CA THR A 254 -2.20 -24.40 46.48
C THR A 254 -2.55 -22.95 46.16
N LEU A 255 -3.69 -22.45 46.65
CA LEU A 255 -4.10 -21.04 46.48
C LEU A 255 -3.14 -20.07 47.17
N GLN A 256 -2.67 -20.42 48.40
CA GLN A 256 -1.68 -19.61 49.09
C GLN A 256 -0.33 -19.55 48.38
N LYS A 257 0.09 -20.66 47.77
CA LYS A 257 1.32 -20.69 46.95
C LYS A 257 1.21 -19.78 45.76
N LEU A 258 0.09 -19.80 45.04
CA LEU A 258 -0.16 -18.88 43.94
C LEU A 258 -0.17 -17.41 44.42
N TRP A 259 -0.89 -17.09 45.49
CA TRP A 259 -0.90 -15.75 46.07
C TRP A 259 0.50 -15.23 46.40
N LYS A 260 1.33 -16.07 47.02
CA LYS A 260 2.72 -15.71 47.35
C LYS A 260 3.61 -15.53 46.15
N SER A 261 3.24 -16.07 45.00
CA SER A 261 3.99 -15.90 43.74
C SER A 261 3.78 -14.52 43.08
N PHE A 262 2.70 -13.82 43.47
CA PHE A 262 2.45 -12.47 42.96
C PHE A 262 3.39 -11.44 43.61
N SER A 263 3.73 -10.40 42.86
CA SER A 263 4.53 -9.28 43.37
C SER A 263 3.77 -8.55 44.50
N ARG A 264 4.53 -7.88 45.38
CA ARG A 264 3.92 -7.09 46.48
C ARG A 264 3.02 -5.96 45.96
N SER A 265 3.27 -5.43 44.78
CA SER A 265 2.42 -4.43 44.11
C SER A 265 1.08 -5.02 43.71
N LEU A 266 1.07 -6.21 43.11
CA LEU A 266 -0.15 -6.92 42.73
C LEU A 266 -0.98 -7.36 43.93
N GLN A 267 -0.33 -7.84 45.01
CA GLN A 267 -1.01 -8.21 46.24
C GLN A 267 -1.73 -7.05 46.95
N LYS A 268 -1.40 -5.79 46.58
CA LYS A 268 -2.08 -4.59 47.10
C LYS A 268 -3.21 -4.12 46.20
N GLN A 269 -3.36 -4.68 45.00
CA GLN A 269 -4.40 -4.27 44.05
C GLN A 269 -5.77 -4.82 44.51
N PRO A 270 -6.80 -3.95 44.63
CA PRO A 270 -8.14 -4.36 45.11
C PRO A 270 -8.75 -5.49 44.27
N ALA A 271 -8.57 -5.48 42.97
CA ALA A 271 -9.10 -6.51 42.08
C ALA A 271 -8.47 -7.89 42.33
N VAL A 272 -7.15 -7.93 42.58
CA VAL A 272 -6.41 -9.17 42.85
C VAL A 272 -6.75 -9.71 44.25
N ILE A 273 -6.91 -8.81 45.23
CA ILE A 273 -7.35 -9.18 46.61
C ILE A 273 -8.75 -9.80 46.55
N LEU A 274 -9.67 -9.17 45.78
CA LEU A 274 -11.04 -9.68 45.65
C LEU A 274 -11.07 -11.03 44.93
N ALA A 275 -10.26 -11.24 43.90
CA ALA A 275 -10.14 -12.52 43.19
C ALA A 275 -9.63 -13.63 44.16
N TYR A 276 -8.63 -13.32 44.98
CA TYR A 276 -8.12 -14.25 45.96
C TYR A 276 -9.16 -14.60 47.06
N ALA A 277 -9.85 -13.57 47.58
CA ALA A 277 -10.91 -13.78 48.58
C ALA A 277 -12.05 -14.65 48.03
N ARG A 278 -12.47 -14.42 46.77
CA ARG A 278 -13.46 -15.27 46.09
C ARG A 278 -12.97 -16.70 45.93
N ALA A 279 -11.74 -16.89 45.48
CA ALA A 279 -11.13 -18.20 45.33
C ALA A 279 -11.10 -18.99 46.65
N LEU A 280 -10.79 -18.32 47.75
CA LEU A 280 -10.84 -18.91 49.11
C LEU A 280 -12.28 -19.28 49.50
N ALA A 281 -13.24 -18.37 49.34
CA ALA A 281 -14.65 -18.60 49.64
C ALA A 281 -15.22 -19.77 48.87
N GLU A 282 -15.00 -19.84 47.58
CA GLU A 282 -15.47 -20.94 46.71
C GLU A 282 -14.90 -22.29 47.09
N ASN A 283 -13.66 -22.36 47.51
CA ASN A 283 -13.02 -23.61 47.94
C ASN A 283 -13.31 -23.98 49.40
N TYR A 284 -13.77 -23.02 50.24
CA TYR A 284 -14.16 -23.25 51.63
C TYR A 284 -15.62 -23.73 51.76
N GLN A 285 -16.53 -23.18 50.91
CA GLN A 285 -17.94 -23.62 50.88
C GLN A 285 -18.08 -25.11 50.54
N ASP A 286 -17.24 -25.63 49.66
CA ASP A 286 -17.23 -27.07 49.34
C ASP A 286 -16.78 -27.91 50.56
N GLN A 287 -16.01 -27.35 51.50
CA GLN A 287 -15.54 -28.02 52.70
C GLN A 287 -16.64 -28.21 53.73
N GLU A 288 -17.59 -27.26 53.83
CA GLU A 288 -18.77 -27.37 54.71
C GLU A 288 -19.88 -28.28 54.13
N ALA A 289 -19.92 -28.47 52.82
CA ALA A 289 -20.91 -29.32 52.16
C ALA A 289 -20.58 -30.83 52.20
N GLU A 290 -19.33 -31.19 52.54
CA GLU A 290 -18.86 -32.58 52.64
C GLU A 290 -18.86 -33.10 54.13
N VAL A 291 -19.28 -32.30 55.11
CA VAL A 291 -19.45 -32.66 56.53
C VAL A 291 -20.94 -32.86 56.83
#